data_652767233cb2d676c141291fbcbedd7a
#
_entry.id   652767233cb2d676c141291fbcbedd7a
#
_cell.length_a   1.000
_cell.length_b   1.000
_cell.length_c   1.000
_cell.angle_alpha   90.00
_cell.angle_beta   90.00
_cell.angle_gamma   90.00
#
_symmetry.space_group_name_H-M   'P 1'
#
loop_
_entity.id
_entity.type
_entity.pdbx_description
1 polymer ?
#
loop_
_entity_poly.entity_id
_entity_poly.type
_entity_poly.pdbx_seq_one_letter_code
_entity_poly.pdbx_strand_id
1 'polypeptide(L)'
;MLRHKKHASAFIAFLMAFALIFTSSRIGSLTFTKADDTQTIYYNGESVTLSEHALYVNQNLASSSGYSYKTLQEAVANAIPGTKDNPTIIYLEPDVYWTDDYTKTEDRDKNDLIGLIIPQAYITLVGMTGNRDDVVIASDRGQNAGANGNFNTIGVGDGFHAKDLTIGNYCNVDLVYERDTTKNHTKRQEAVTQAQAVTKVPSITDMDEWFFENCNIISRLNLFSRDDRPKRSLIKDCHLECTDDSLGTGYITIFENCTFSLFSNTPCGGASFYMQAFLGCEFTTQLSDNKTITLCKNTKPFAFIDCDFKGDMTGMEWKQSNFSDDIRQIVSNNTLNGQPLTISPDYPDLSVTPDGEQMKAFKYNGEYNIYNLLNGVGYDEWDPLNQKDYMPTGTWNIQFDYPGIAKDVVPVLQGNVSDSLQVTPVVLGGNDKTVTWSTEDDTLVIEPQDDGTVIVKGDNSTLDNKKGCLVATAANGMKKVLHFTVTPKIFEAPVLSEKPVLSAPENGMINVTYAFTDNSEAADESIINWYRATDKEGTDKVLVAQTTYVDSDAKPYSSYVLRLDDVNHYII
;
A
#
# COMPACT_ATOMS: atom_id res chain seq x y z
N MET A 1 -2.19 8.49 -57.90
CA MET A 1 -3.44 8.02 -57.38
C MET A 1 -3.52 6.49 -57.40
N LEU A 2 -2.64 5.80 -56.64
CA LEU A 2 -2.59 4.34 -56.53
C LEU A 2 -1.54 3.95 -55.48
N ARG A 3 -1.84 4.19 -54.17
CA ARG A 3 -1.00 3.71 -53.06
C ARG A 3 -1.75 3.55 -51.71
N HIS A 4 -3.08 3.44 -51.68
CA HIS A 4 -3.85 3.33 -50.44
C HIS A 4 -4.80 2.11 -50.37
N LYS A 5 -4.55 1.02 -51.07
CA LYS A 5 -5.41 -0.19 -51.01
C LYS A 5 -4.77 -1.46 -50.46
N LYS A 6 -3.54 -1.40 -49.92
CA LYS A 6 -2.88 -2.62 -49.38
C LYS A 6 -2.92 -2.77 -47.85
N HIS A 7 -3.31 -1.75 -47.10
CA HIS A 7 -3.34 -1.84 -45.61
C HIS A 7 -4.73 -2.19 -45.03
N ALA A 8 -5.80 -2.04 -45.80
CA ALA A 8 -7.15 -2.39 -45.33
C ALA A 8 -7.42 -3.92 -45.31
N SER A 9 -6.73 -4.70 -46.15
CA SER A 9 -6.96 -6.14 -46.22
C SER A 9 -6.22 -6.95 -45.15
N ALA A 10 -5.12 -6.42 -44.61
CA ALA A 10 -4.39 -7.06 -43.50
C ALA A 10 -5.10 -6.86 -42.16
N PHE A 11 -5.76 -5.71 -41.97
CA PHE A 11 -6.48 -5.41 -40.74
C PHE A 11 -7.80 -6.23 -40.58
N ILE A 12 -8.47 -6.51 -41.69
CA ILE A 12 -9.70 -7.33 -41.69
C ILE A 12 -9.37 -8.81 -41.47
N ALA A 13 -8.23 -9.29 -41.95
CA ALA A 13 -7.77 -10.66 -41.70
C ALA A 13 -7.37 -10.89 -40.23
N PHE A 14 -6.81 -9.86 -39.57
CA PHE A 14 -6.45 -9.91 -38.15
C PHE A 14 -7.70 -9.88 -37.24
N LEU A 15 -8.72 -9.09 -37.56
CA LEU A 15 -9.98 -9.04 -36.82
C LEU A 15 -10.84 -10.30 -36.99
N MET A 16 -10.74 -11.04 -38.11
CA MET A 16 -11.44 -12.31 -38.25
C MET A 16 -10.71 -13.49 -37.57
N ALA A 17 -9.42 -13.41 -37.37
CA ALA A 17 -8.67 -14.39 -36.56
C ALA A 17 -8.97 -14.25 -35.06
N PHE A 18 -9.25 -13.03 -34.59
CA PHE A 18 -9.59 -12.78 -33.17
C PHE A 18 -11.04 -13.15 -32.80
N ALA A 19 -11.96 -13.19 -33.77
CA ALA A 19 -13.39 -13.54 -33.54
C ALA A 19 -13.67 -15.05 -33.52
N LEU A 20 -12.68 -15.92 -33.80
CA LEU A 20 -12.83 -17.39 -33.83
C LEU A 20 -12.20 -18.09 -32.62
N ILE A 21 -11.62 -17.36 -31.66
CA ILE A 21 -10.97 -17.94 -30.48
C ILE A 21 -11.91 -18.01 -29.27
N PHE A 22 -13.11 -17.44 -29.33
CA PHE A 22 -14.02 -17.34 -28.17
C PHE A 22 -15.13 -18.38 -28.06
N THR A 23 -15.05 -19.52 -28.76
CA THR A 23 -16.01 -20.62 -28.53
C THR A 23 -15.32 -21.99 -28.55
N SER A 24 -14.61 -22.32 -27.51
CA SER A 24 -14.54 -23.69 -26.96
C SER A 24 -13.79 -23.66 -25.65
N SER A 25 -14.49 -23.62 -24.53
CA SER A 25 -13.99 -24.07 -23.24
C SER A 25 -13.62 -25.55 -23.39
N ARG A 26 -12.37 -25.84 -23.73
CA ARG A 26 -11.85 -27.21 -23.65
C ARG A 26 -11.35 -27.42 -22.21
N ILE A 27 -12.10 -28.22 -21.49
CA ILE A 27 -11.69 -28.88 -20.26
C ILE A 27 -10.32 -29.51 -20.51
N GLY A 28 -9.33 -29.11 -19.71
CA GLY A 28 -8.01 -29.73 -19.76
C GLY A 28 -8.11 -31.24 -19.56
N SER A 29 -7.62 -32.02 -20.48
CA SER A 29 -7.57 -33.46 -20.34
C SER A 29 -6.14 -33.91 -20.13
N LEU A 30 -5.90 -34.72 -19.12
CA LEU A 30 -4.64 -35.37 -18.85
C LEU A 30 -4.49 -36.52 -19.85
N THR A 31 -3.45 -36.50 -20.69
CA THR A 31 -3.09 -37.63 -21.57
C THR A 31 -1.80 -38.29 -21.05
N PHE A 32 -1.90 -39.54 -20.62
CA PHE A 32 -0.74 -40.33 -20.26
C PHE A 32 -0.25 -41.08 -21.50
N THR A 33 0.96 -40.81 -21.98
CA THR A 33 1.62 -41.61 -23.00
C THR A 33 2.66 -42.49 -22.33
N LYS A 34 2.51 -43.79 -22.52
CA LYS A 34 3.36 -44.84 -21.96
C LYS A 34 4.58 -45.10 -22.86
N ALA A 35 5.65 -44.29 -22.72
CA ALA A 35 6.97 -44.61 -23.27
C ALA A 35 8.14 -43.81 -22.69
N ASP A 36 7.92 -42.70 -21.96
CA ASP A 36 8.84 -42.03 -21.05
C ASP A 36 7.96 -41.42 -19.98
N ASP A 37 8.35 -41.39 -18.71
CA ASP A 37 7.58 -40.89 -17.57
C ASP A 37 7.27 -39.37 -17.62
N THR A 38 7.19 -38.78 -18.81
CA THR A 38 6.87 -37.36 -19.04
C THR A 38 5.37 -37.15 -18.95
N GLN A 39 4.91 -36.57 -17.83
CA GLN A 39 3.54 -36.11 -17.66
C GLN A 39 3.35 -34.79 -18.40
N THR A 40 2.23 -34.61 -19.08
CA THR A 40 1.92 -33.42 -19.87
C THR A 40 0.48 -32.98 -19.59
N ILE A 41 0.28 -31.65 -19.40
CA ILE A 41 -1.02 -31.01 -19.31
C ILE A 41 -1.21 -30.03 -20.46
N TYR A 42 -2.44 -29.55 -20.66
CA TYR A 42 -2.74 -28.49 -21.62
C TYR A 42 -3.16 -27.24 -20.89
N TYR A 43 -2.49 -26.12 -21.16
CA TYR A 43 -2.79 -24.81 -20.61
C TYR A 43 -2.77 -23.75 -21.72
N ASN A 44 -3.83 -22.94 -21.83
CA ASN A 44 -4.00 -21.93 -22.89
C ASN A 44 -3.81 -22.46 -24.33
N GLY A 45 -4.14 -23.72 -24.56
CA GLY A 45 -3.99 -24.37 -25.88
C GLY A 45 -2.61 -24.91 -26.17
N GLU A 46 -1.66 -24.76 -25.28
CA GLU A 46 -0.31 -25.28 -25.38
C GLU A 46 -0.08 -26.49 -24.48
N SER A 47 0.82 -27.36 -24.90
CA SER A 47 1.23 -28.53 -24.13
C SER A 47 2.34 -28.15 -23.17
N VAL A 48 2.14 -28.35 -21.86
CA VAL A 48 3.12 -28.11 -20.81
C VAL A 48 3.63 -29.45 -20.29
N THR A 49 4.93 -29.70 -20.41
CA THR A 49 5.59 -30.87 -19.80
C THR A 49 5.83 -30.59 -18.32
N LEU A 50 5.33 -31.46 -17.45
CA LEU A 50 5.54 -31.33 -16.00
C LEU A 50 7.01 -31.61 -15.65
N SER A 51 7.50 -30.83 -14.69
CA SER A 51 8.90 -30.86 -14.24
C SER A 51 8.99 -30.32 -12.81
N GLU A 52 10.19 -30.25 -12.26
CA GLU A 52 10.42 -29.63 -10.95
C GLU A 52 9.98 -28.13 -10.85
N HIS A 53 9.90 -27.45 -12.01
CA HIS A 53 9.37 -26.07 -12.13
C HIS A 53 7.97 -25.98 -12.74
N ALA A 54 7.32 -27.12 -13.02
CA ALA A 54 5.96 -27.18 -13.56
C ALA A 54 5.16 -28.27 -12.86
N LEU A 55 4.47 -27.95 -11.79
CA LEU A 55 3.70 -28.86 -10.95
C LEU A 55 2.22 -28.79 -11.31
N TYR A 56 1.50 -29.89 -11.14
CA TYR A 56 0.08 -29.96 -11.42
C TYR A 56 -0.71 -30.47 -10.20
N VAL A 57 -1.85 -29.88 -9.93
CA VAL A 57 -2.72 -30.25 -8.82
C VAL A 57 -4.13 -30.54 -9.30
N ASN A 58 -4.62 -31.74 -8.93
CA ASN A 58 -5.98 -32.16 -9.22
C ASN A 58 -6.50 -33.06 -8.07
N GLN A 59 -7.49 -32.62 -7.34
CA GLN A 59 -8.07 -33.35 -6.20
C GLN A 59 -8.72 -34.69 -6.59
N ASN A 60 -9.03 -34.89 -7.87
CA ASN A 60 -9.62 -36.13 -8.41
C ASN A 60 -8.59 -37.21 -8.74
N LEU A 61 -7.29 -36.95 -8.59
CA LEU A 61 -6.27 -37.98 -8.76
C LEU A 61 -6.45 -39.10 -7.70
N ALA A 62 -6.20 -40.33 -8.11
CA ALA A 62 -6.20 -41.46 -7.17
C ALA A 62 -5.11 -41.32 -6.11
N SER A 63 -3.91 -40.88 -6.54
CA SER A 63 -2.73 -40.60 -5.71
C SER A 63 -1.81 -39.60 -6.41
N SER A 64 -0.96 -38.92 -5.64
CA SER A 64 0.12 -38.10 -6.17
C SER A 64 1.21 -38.98 -6.79
N SER A 65 1.79 -38.55 -7.93
CA SER A 65 2.89 -39.22 -8.61
C SER A 65 3.66 -38.27 -9.52
N GLY A 66 4.99 -38.40 -9.56
CA GLY A 66 5.85 -37.51 -10.32
C GLY A 66 5.65 -36.05 -9.89
N TYR A 67 5.26 -35.19 -10.84
CA TYR A 67 4.97 -33.77 -10.60
C TYR A 67 3.47 -33.47 -10.54
N SER A 68 2.62 -34.50 -10.42
CA SER A 68 1.17 -34.38 -10.25
C SER A 68 0.77 -34.70 -8.82
N TYR A 69 0.06 -33.78 -8.19
CA TYR A 69 -0.31 -33.82 -6.76
C TYR A 69 -1.82 -33.83 -6.57
N LYS A 70 -2.27 -34.59 -5.58
CA LYS A 70 -3.69 -34.64 -5.21
C LYS A 70 -4.12 -33.41 -4.43
N THR A 71 -3.23 -32.79 -3.64
CA THR A 71 -3.54 -31.63 -2.83
C THR A 71 -2.56 -30.48 -3.12
N LEU A 72 -3.02 -29.25 -2.91
CA LEU A 72 -2.19 -28.06 -3.02
C LEU A 72 -1.07 -28.08 -1.96
N GLN A 73 -1.35 -28.58 -0.76
CA GLN A 73 -0.38 -28.73 0.32
C GLN A 73 0.79 -29.63 -0.08
N GLU A 74 0.50 -30.77 -0.74
CA GLU A 74 1.55 -31.67 -1.26
C GLU A 74 2.39 -31.01 -2.35
N ALA A 75 1.75 -30.29 -3.29
CA ALA A 75 2.47 -29.59 -4.34
C ALA A 75 3.40 -28.50 -3.74
N VAL A 76 2.91 -27.70 -2.82
CA VAL A 76 3.70 -26.67 -2.13
C VAL A 76 4.86 -27.27 -1.33
N ALA A 77 4.63 -28.40 -0.64
CA ALA A 77 5.68 -29.07 0.14
C ALA A 77 6.81 -29.63 -0.74
N ASN A 78 6.52 -29.94 -2.01
CA ASN A 78 7.48 -30.47 -2.99
C ASN A 78 7.99 -29.43 -3.99
N ALA A 79 7.43 -28.21 -3.98
CA ALA A 79 7.88 -27.13 -4.84
C ALA A 79 9.30 -26.68 -4.47
N ILE A 80 10.14 -26.49 -5.47
CA ILE A 80 11.45 -25.86 -5.31
C ILE A 80 11.33 -24.35 -5.55
N PRO A 81 12.22 -23.53 -4.99
CA PRO A 81 12.26 -22.11 -5.32
C PRO A 81 12.51 -21.91 -6.81
N GLY A 82 11.75 -21.01 -7.42
CA GLY A 82 12.02 -20.49 -8.75
C GLY A 82 13.00 -19.31 -8.72
N THR A 83 13.14 -18.69 -9.87
CA THR A 83 13.81 -17.40 -10.05
C THR A 83 12.91 -16.49 -10.87
N LYS A 84 13.24 -15.21 -10.97
CA LYS A 84 12.51 -14.24 -11.79
C LYS A 84 12.35 -14.70 -13.25
N ASP A 85 13.42 -15.28 -13.83
CA ASP A 85 13.43 -15.72 -15.22
C ASP A 85 12.91 -17.18 -15.41
N ASN A 86 12.83 -17.95 -14.33
CA ASN A 86 12.35 -19.33 -14.33
C ASN A 86 11.56 -19.62 -13.04
N PRO A 87 10.33 -19.12 -12.92
CA PRO A 87 9.49 -19.37 -11.75
C PRO A 87 9.06 -20.84 -11.68
N THR A 88 8.74 -21.30 -10.47
CA THR A 88 8.08 -22.59 -10.29
C THR A 88 6.58 -22.40 -10.35
N ILE A 89 5.93 -23.01 -11.33
CA ILE A 89 4.50 -22.85 -11.62
C ILE A 89 3.73 -24.05 -11.07
N ILE A 90 2.67 -23.79 -10.32
CA ILE A 90 1.72 -24.79 -9.84
C ILE A 90 0.39 -24.56 -10.57
N TYR A 91 0.05 -25.46 -11.47
CA TYR A 91 -1.19 -25.45 -12.23
C TYR A 91 -2.30 -26.14 -11.44
N LEU A 92 -3.42 -25.45 -11.23
CA LEU A 92 -4.54 -25.88 -10.42
C LEU A 92 -5.77 -26.19 -11.31
N GLU A 93 -6.26 -27.42 -11.27
CA GLU A 93 -7.56 -27.77 -11.87
C GLU A 93 -8.72 -27.09 -11.15
N PRO A 94 -9.85 -26.85 -11.84
CA PRO A 94 -11.04 -26.28 -11.23
C PRO A 94 -11.50 -27.05 -10.00
N ASP A 95 -11.41 -26.43 -8.85
CA ASP A 95 -11.86 -26.97 -7.57
C ASP A 95 -11.81 -25.93 -6.43
N VAL A 96 -12.32 -26.30 -5.24
CA VAL A 96 -12.14 -25.58 -3.99
C VAL A 96 -11.04 -26.23 -3.17
N TYR A 97 -9.93 -25.54 -3.01
CA TYR A 97 -8.74 -25.98 -2.28
C TYR A 97 -8.74 -25.39 -0.86
N TRP A 98 -9.28 -26.11 0.08
CA TRP A 98 -9.25 -25.70 1.49
C TRP A 98 -7.82 -25.76 2.01
N THR A 99 -7.36 -24.64 2.59
CA THR A 99 -6.02 -24.57 3.18
C THR A 99 -5.94 -25.32 4.47
N ASP A 100 -7.12 -25.54 5.11
CA ASP A 100 -7.25 -26.41 6.25
C ASP A 100 -8.62 -27.13 6.26
N ASP A 101 -8.75 -28.17 7.10
CA ASP A 101 -9.99 -28.95 7.20
C ASP A 101 -11.03 -28.16 8.03
N TYR A 102 -11.91 -27.44 7.34
CA TYR A 102 -12.96 -26.64 7.97
C TYR A 102 -13.94 -27.48 8.81
N THR A 103 -13.99 -28.80 8.64
CA THR A 103 -14.85 -29.69 9.43
C THR A 103 -14.25 -30.06 10.80
N LYS A 104 -12.96 -29.78 11.02
CA LYS A 104 -12.20 -30.12 12.23
C LYS A 104 -11.57 -28.88 12.91
N THR A 105 -12.19 -27.75 12.80
CA THR A 105 -11.65 -26.48 13.29
C THR A 105 -11.41 -26.43 14.79
N GLU A 106 -12.17 -27.19 15.59
CA GLU A 106 -11.99 -27.23 17.06
C GLU A 106 -10.73 -28.00 17.49
N ASP A 107 -10.20 -28.88 16.63
CA ASP A 107 -9.00 -29.70 16.90
C ASP A 107 -7.71 -29.00 16.54
N ARG A 108 -7.79 -27.79 15.98
CA ARG A 108 -6.63 -27.04 15.49
C ARG A 108 -6.03 -26.10 16.50
N ASP A 109 -4.73 -25.90 16.42
CA ASP A 109 -4.06 -24.84 17.18
C ASP A 109 -4.63 -23.47 16.74
N LYS A 110 -5.27 -22.79 17.68
CA LYS A 110 -5.85 -21.46 17.46
C LYS A 110 -4.79 -20.37 17.31
N ASN A 111 -3.52 -20.66 17.62
CA ASN A 111 -2.39 -19.76 17.42
C ASN A 111 -1.71 -19.96 16.05
N ASP A 112 -2.12 -21.00 15.31
CA ASP A 112 -1.73 -21.16 13.91
C ASP A 112 -2.61 -20.22 13.06
N LEU A 113 -2.03 -19.12 12.62
CA LEU A 113 -2.74 -17.98 12.00
C LEU A 113 -2.63 -17.94 10.47
N ILE A 114 -2.04 -18.99 9.85
CA ILE A 114 -1.90 -19.07 8.40
C ILE A 114 -2.33 -20.46 7.91
N GLY A 115 -3.27 -20.49 6.99
CA GLY A 115 -3.83 -21.75 6.48
C GLY A 115 -2.86 -22.54 5.61
N LEU A 116 -2.19 -21.91 4.67
CA LEU A 116 -1.16 -22.52 3.82
C LEU A 116 0.06 -21.58 3.72
N ILE A 117 1.23 -22.09 4.05
CA ILE A 117 2.49 -21.36 3.93
C ILE A 117 3.21 -21.80 2.64
N ILE A 118 3.56 -20.82 1.79
CA ILE A 118 4.31 -20.99 0.52
C ILE A 118 5.62 -20.22 0.67
N PRO A 119 6.66 -20.81 1.28
CA PRO A 119 7.87 -20.07 1.66
C PRO A 119 8.89 -19.94 0.52
N GLN A 120 8.73 -20.72 -0.55
CA GLN A 120 9.66 -20.70 -1.66
C GLN A 120 9.50 -19.40 -2.46
N ALA A 121 10.63 -18.83 -2.90
CA ALA A 121 10.65 -17.67 -3.77
C ALA A 121 10.18 -18.02 -5.19
N TYR A 122 9.57 -17.03 -5.86
CA TYR A 122 9.13 -17.11 -7.26
C TYR A 122 8.23 -18.32 -7.56
N ILE A 123 7.22 -18.51 -6.70
CA ILE A 123 6.13 -19.47 -6.95
C ILE A 123 5.00 -18.76 -7.69
N THR A 124 4.54 -19.36 -8.78
CA THR A 124 3.34 -18.93 -9.50
C THR A 124 2.22 -19.94 -9.31
N LEU A 125 1.08 -19.54 -8.79
CA LEU A 125 -0.15 -20.32 -8.77
C LEU A 125 -1.03 -19.93 -9.96
N VAL A 126 -1.47 -20.91 -10.74
CA VAL A 126 -2.26 -20.66 -11.96
C VAL A 126 -3.54 -21.49 -11.97
N GLY A 127 -4.68 -20.83 -12.10
CA GLY A 127 -5.96 -21.49 -12.42
C GLY A 127 -6.02 -21.88 -13.90
N MET A 128 -6.27 -23.16 -14.20
CA MET A 128 -6.09 -23.68 -15.55
C MET A 128 -7.14 -23.26 -16.58
N THR A 129 -8.26 -22.67 -16.16
CA THR A 129 -9.36 -22.30 -17.08
C THR A 129 -9.30 -20.87 -17.58
N GLY A 130 -8.50 -20.00 -16.95
CA GLY A 130 -8.51 -18.56 -17.18
C GLY A 130 -9.71 -17.84 -16.55
N ASN A 131 -10.67 -18.56 -15.95
CA ASN A 131 -11.76 -18.00 -15.18
C ASN A 131 -11.40 -18.08 -13.68
N ARG A 132 -11.23 -16.93 -13.06
CA ARG A 132 -10.82 -16.82 -11.65
C ARG A 132 -11.79 -17.45 -10.66
N ASP A 133 -13.07 -17.68 -11.03
CA ASP A 133 -14.07 -18.30 -10.17
C ASP A 133 -13.97 -19.83 -10.12
N ASP A 134 -13.23 -20.43 -11.05
CA ASP A 134 -13.14 -21.88 -11.19
C ASP A 134 -12.15 -22.54 -10.23
N VAL A 135 -11.16 -21.80 -9.75
CA VAL A 135 -10.15 -22.29 -8.80
C VAL A 135 -10.20 -21.42 -7.55
N VAL A 136 -10.57 -22.00 -6.43
CA VAL A 136 -10.75 -21.26 -5.18
C VAL A 136 -9.83 -21.82 -4.08
N ILE A 137 -8.89 -21.02 -3.62
CA ILE A 137 -8.09 -21.32 -2.41
C ILE A 137 -8.80 -20.69 -1.22
N ALA A 138 -9.28 -21.54 -0.29
CA ALA A 138 -10.24 -21.15 0.71
C ALA A 138 -9.78 -21.43 2.15
N SER A 139 -10.16 -20.54 3.06
CA SER A 139 -10.19 -20.77 4.51
C SER A 139 -11.47 -20.20 5.10
N ASP A 140 -11.79 -20.56 6.36
CA ASP A 140 -12.97 -20.01 7.05
C ASP A 140 -12.70 -19.62 8.51
N ARG A 141 -11.46 -19.35 8.87
CA ARG A 141 -11.06 -18.98 10.23
C ARG A 141 -10.80 -17.47 10.36
N GLY A 142 -11.12 -16.93 11.54
CA GLY A 142 -10.85 -15.56 11.91
C GLY A 142 -10.67 -15.40 13.41
N GLN A 143 -10.31 -14.21 13.86
CA GLN A 143 -10.11 -13.90 15.28
C GLN A 143 -11.39 -14.17 16.07
N ASN A 144 -11.28 -14.96 17.15
CA ASN A 144 -12.41 -15.47 17.95
C ASN A 144 -13.39 -16.37 17.16
N ALA A 145 -13.03 -16.76 15.95
CA ALA A 145 -13.78 -17.67 15.09
C ALA A 145 -12.82 -18.73 14.53
N GLY A 146 -12.39 -19.65 15.36
CA GLY A 146 -11.43 -20.70 15.02
C GLY A 146 -9.95 -20.28 15.11
N ALA A 147 -9.64 -19.02 15.44
CA ALA A 147 -8.28 -18.52 15.65
C ALA A 147 -8.20 -17.50 16.80
N ASN A 148 -7.03 -17.36 17.43
CA ASN A 148 -6.78 -16.38 18.48
C ASN A 148 -6.33 -15.00 17.95
N GLY A 149 -6.12 -14.86 16.66
CA GLY A 149 -5.70 -13.63 16.01
C GLY A 149 -6.15 -13.57 14.56
N ASN A 150 -5.60 -12.61 13.81
CA ASN A 150 -5.88 -12.42 12.39
C ASN A 150 -5.48 -13.67 11.61
N PHE A 151 -6.46 -14.39 11.07
CA PHE A 151 -6.19 -15.59 10.30
C PHE A 151 -6.06 -15.26 8.81
N ASN A 152 -5.02 -15.77 8.17
CA ASN A 152 -4.72 -15.57 6.76
C ASN A 152 -4.92 -16.87 5.99
N THR A 153 -5.56 -16.79 4.82
CA THR A 153 -5.75 -17.97 3.97
C THR A 153 -4.43 -18.52 3.49
N ILE A 154 -3.53 -17.64 2.99
CA ILE A 154 -2.18 -18.01 2.58
C ILE A 154 -1.13 -17.05 3.12
N GLY A 155 0.08 -17.59 3.38
CA GLY A 155 1.30 -16.83 3.60
C GLY A 155 2.28 -17.11 2.47
N VAL A 156 2.78 -16.06 1.81
CA VAL A 156 3.57 -16.19 0.58
C VAL A 156 4.96 -15.59 0.71
N GLY A 157 5.88 -16.10 -0.10
CA GLY A 157 7.28 -15.67 -0.16
C GLY A 157 7.54 -14.54 -1.15
N ASP A 158 8.83 -14.36 -1.45
CA ASP A 158 9.35 -13.38 -2.39
C ASP A 158 8.97 -13.75 -3.84
N GLY A 159 8.70 -12.75 -4.70
CA GLY A 159 8.36 -12.97 -6.10
C GLY A 159 7.08 -13.78 -6.33
N PHE A 160 6.14 -13.79 -5.38
CA PHE A 160 4.90 -14.56 -5.50
C PHE A 160 3.99 -14.03 -6.60
N HIS A 161 3.48 -14.94 -7.44
CA HIS A 161 2.50 -14.62 -8.47
C HIS A 161 1.26 -15.53 -8.34
N ALA A 162 0.08 -14.93 -8.40
CA ALA A 162 -1.20 -15.63 -8.51
C ALA A 162 -1.94 -15.18 -9.77
N LYS A 163 -2.47 -16.14 -10.54
CA LYS A 163 -3.14 -15.87 -11.80
C LYS A 163 -4.38 -16.74 -12.00
N ASP A 164 -5.46 -16.11 -12.47
CA ASP A 164 -6.70 -16.80 -12.88
C ASP A 164 -7.34 -17.64 -11.76
N LEU A 165 -7.35 -17.14 -10.52
CA LEU A 165 -7.89 -17.87 -9.37
C LEU A 165 -8.46 -16.95 -8.29
N THR A 166 -9.16 -17.54 -7.33
CA THR A 166 -9.68 -16.88 -6.14
C THR A 166 -8.87 -17.25 -4.91
N ILE A 167 -8.50 -16.25 -4.08
CA ILE A 167 -7.96 -16.45 -2.73
C ILE A 167 -8.95 -15.82 -1.77
N GLY A 168 -9.63 -16.64 -0.96
CA GLY A 168 -10.72 -16.18 -0.13
C GLY A 168 -10.65 -16.66 1.32
N ASN A 169 -10.98 -15.77 2.26
CA ASN A 169 -11.31 -16.16 3.63
C ASN A 169 -12.82 -16.03 3.83
N TYR A 170 -13.48 -17.16 3.97
CA TYR A 170 -14.93 -17.30 4.07
C TYR A 170 -15.44 -17.36 5.51
N CYS A 171 -14.71 -16.80 6.46
CA CYS A 171 -15.18 -16.66 7.84
C CYS A 171 -16.44 -15.79 7.95
N ASN A 172 -16.50 -14.69 7.18
CA ASN A 172 -17.56 -13.68 7.24
C ASN A 172 -18.33 -13.49 5.93
N VAL A 173 -18.09 -14.32 4.93
CA VAL A 173 -18.74 -14.30 3.61
C VAL A 173 -19.00 -15.71 3.15
N ASP A 174 -20.13 -15.94 2.48
CA ASP A 174 -20.46 -17.26 1.92
C ASP A 174 -19.56 -17.55 0.72
N LEU A 175 -19.11 -18.81 0.60
CA LEU A 175 -18.49 -19.31 -0.61
C LEU A 175 -19.58 -19.90 -1.50
N VAL A 176 -19.72 -19.36 -2.70
CA VAL A 176 -20.60 -19.88 -3.73
C VAL A 176 -19.73 -20.40 -4.87
N TYR A 177 -19.77 -21.71 -5.12
CA TYR A 177 -19.00 -22.36 -6.16
C TYR A 177 -19.95 -22.89 -7.25
N GLU A 178 -20.08 -22.14 -8.33
CA GLU A 178 -21.11 -22.42 -9.37
C GLU A 178 -20.88 -23.71 -10.15
N ARG A 179 -19.62 -24.18 -10.27
CA ARG A 179 -19.30 -25.42 -10.99
C ARG A 179 -19.78 -26.67 -10.26
N ASP A 180 -19.87 -26.61 -8.94
CA ASP A 180 -20.34 -27.70 -8.07
C ASP A 180 -20.91 -27.13 -6.79
N THR A 181 -22.20 -26.94 -6.74
CA THR A 181 -22.89 -26.35 -5.59
C THR A 181 -22.80 -27.19 -4.31
N THR A 182 -22.35 -28.44 -4.39
CA THR A 182 -22.09 -29.26 -3.18
C THR A 182 -20.85 -28.77 -2.41
N LYS A 183 -20.01 -27.95 -3.03
CA LYS A 183 -18.84 -27.30 -2.43
C LYS A 183 -19.12 -25.89 -1.89
N ASN A 184 -20.37 -25.43 -1.98
CA ASN A 184 -20.78 -24.19 -1.35
C ASN A 184 -20.53 -24.29 0.16
N HIS A 185 -20.11 -23.17 0.75
CA HIS A 185 -19.86 -23.10 2.19
C HIS A 185 -20.51 -21.85 2.75
N THR A 186 -21.34 -22.04 3.81
CA THR A 186 -21.90 -20.92 4.56
C THR A 186 -20.82 -20.33 5.47
N LYS A 187 -20.72 -19.01 5.50
CA LYS A 187 -19.81 -18.29 6.40
C LYS A 187 -19.90 -18.81 7.84
N ARG A 188 -18.76 -18.84 8.51
CA ARG A 188 -18.67 -19.33 9.87
C ARG A 188 -19.47 -18.50 10.86
N GLN A 189 -19.52 -17.17 10.65
CA GLN A 189 -20.25 -16.25 11.52
C GLN A 189 -20.71 -14.99 10.81
N GLU A 190 -21.78 -14.38 11.33
CA GLU A 190 -22.34 -13.13 10.80
C GLU A 190 -21.50 -11.90 11.17
N ALA A 191 -20.97 -11.86 12.39
CA ALA A 191 -20.17 -10.74 12.85
C ALA A 191 -18.84 -10.67 12.09
N VAL A 192 -18.52 -9.50 11.56
CA VAL A 192 -17.23 -9.27 10.90
C VAL A 192 -16.10 -9.38 11.92
N THR A 193 -15.13 -10.21 11.62
CA THR A 193 -13.97 -10.48 12.47
C THR A 193 -12.70 -10.42 11.65
N GLN A 194 -11.55 -10.32 12.32
CA GLN A 194 -10.23 -10.29 11.68
C GLN A 194 -9.95 -11.59 10.95
N ALA A 195 -10.18 -11.58 9.66
CA ALA A 195 -9.99 -12.68 8.73
C ALA A 195 -9.39 -12.08 7.45
N GLN A 196 -8.24 -12.58 7.00
CA GLN A 196 -7.44 -12.02 5.92
C GLN A 196 -7.23 -13.04 4.81
N ALA A 197 -6.99 -12.58 3.59
CA ALA A 197 -6.70 -13.46 2.48
C ALA A 197 -5.21 -13.78 2.37
N VAL A 198 -4.35 -12.77 2.38
CA VAL A 198 -2.92 -12.92 2.08
C VAL A 198 -2.04 -12.24 3.13
N THR A 199 -0.99 -12.93 3.54
CA THR A 199 0.09 -12.38 4.36
C THR A 199 1.45 -12.82 3.82
N LYS A 200 2.53 -12.28 4.39
CA LYS A 200 3.87 -12.82 4.14
C LYS A 200 4.15 -14.05 4.99
N VAL A 201 5.14 -14.82 4.57
CA VAL A 201 5.73 -15.84 5.44
C VAL A 201 6.48 -15.17 6.58
N PRO A 202 6.18 -15.47 7.85
CA PRO A 202 6.75 -14.75 9.00
C PRO A 202 8.28 -14.76 9.08
N SER A 203 8.94 -15.81 8.57
CA SER A 203 10.39 -15.96 8.59
C SER A 203 11.13 -15.13 7.52
N ILE A 204 10.41 -14.53 6.57
CA ILE A 204 11.00 -13.75 5.48
C ILE A 204 10.85 -12.27 5.80
N THR A 205 11.97 -11.54 5.91
CA THR A 205 11.99 -10.12 6.29
C THR A 205 12.09 -9.18 5.08
N ASP A 206 12.68 -9.65 4.00
CA ASP A 206 12.88 -8.86 2.77
C ASP A 206 12.15 -9.54 1.62
N MET A 207 11.01 -8.97 1.22
CA MET A 207 10.17 -9.48 0.14
C MET A 207 9.87 -8.39 -0.87
N ASP A 208 9.72 -8.79 -2.12
CA ASP A 208 9.41 -7.90 -3.22
C ASP A 208 8.57 -8.62 -4.29
N GLU A 209 8.09 -7.87 -5.29
CA GLU A 209 7.58 -8.39 -6.55
C GLU A 209 6.36 -9.32 -6.42
N TRP A 210 5.38 -8.97 -5.57
CA TRP A 210 4.11 -9.69 -5.55
C TRP A 210 3.23 -9.27 -6.74
N PHE A 211 2.75 -10.26 -7.50
CA PHE A 211 1.87 -10.03 -8.62
C PHE A 211 0.57 -10.85 -8.50
N PHE A 212 -0.56 -10.19 -8.58
CA PHE A 212 -1.88 -10.81 -8.67
C PHE A 212 -2.52 -10.39 -9.99
N GLU A 213 -2.83 -11.35 -10.85
CA GLU A 213 -3.37 -11.12 -12.19
C GLU A 213 -4.68 -11.89 -12.37
N ASN A 214 -5.77 -11.21 -12.74
CA ASN A 214 -7.09 -11.80 -12.93
C ASN A 214 -7.51 -12.71 -11.74
N CYS A 215 -7.40 -12.19 -10.51
CA CYS A 215 -7.76 -12.91 -9.29
C CYS A 215 -8.98 -12.29 -8.60
N ASN A 216 -9.71 -13.11 -7.83
CA ASN A 216 -10.55 -12.60 -6.76
C ASN A 216 -9.77 -12.68 -5.44
N ILE A 217 -9.78 -11.58 -4.67
CA ILE A 217 -9.22 -11.54 -3.32
C ILE A 217 -10.36 -11.16 -2.38
N ILE A 218 -10.78 -12.10 -1.53
CA ILE A 218 -12.04 -12.00 -0.79
C ILE A 218 -11.79 -12.11 0.71
N SER A 219 -12.27 -11.11 1.45
CA SER A 219 -12.42 -11.13 2.91
C SER A 219 -13.30 -9.96 3.34
N ARG A 220 -14.07 -10.12 4.43
CA ARG A 220 -14.98 -9.05 4.89
C ARG A 220 -14.31 -8.01 5.77
N LEU A 221 -13.08 -8.21 6.25
CA LEU A 221 -12.41 -7.18 7.02
C LEU A 221 -11.14 -6.68 6.31
N ASN A 222 -10.08 -7.46 6.29
CA ASN A 222 -8.82 -7.08 5.65
C ASN A 222 -8.46 -8.08 4.56
N LEU A 223 -7.91 -7.62 3.44
CA LEU A 223 -7.44 -8.50 2.37
C LEU A 223 -5.99 -8.91 2.59
N PHE A 224 -5.14 -7.94 2.93
CA PHE A 224 -3.71 -8.12 3.13
C PHE A 224 -3.32 -7.80 4.56
N SER A 225 -2.32 -8.51 5.10
CA SER A 225 -1.76 -8.20 6.41
C SER A 225 -1.18 -6.79 6.44
N ARG A 226 -1.47 -6.04 7.52
CA ARG A 226 -1.08 -4.64 7.67
C ARG A 226 0.41 -4.44 7.95
N ASP A 227 0.99 -5.33 8.73
CA ASP A 227 2.30 -5.11 9.35
C ASP A 227 3.44 -5.76 8.57
N ASP A 228 3.11 -6.66 7.66
CA ASP A 228 4.07 -7.49 6.93
C ASP A 228 3.88 -7.31 5.42
N ARG A 229 4.73 -6.50 4.81
CA ARG A 229 4.49 -5.99 3.46
C ARG A 229 5.68 -6.23 2.54
N PRO A 230 5.45 -6.62 1.26
CA PRO A 230 6.51 -6.63 0.26
C PRO A 230 6.91 -5.19 -0.11
N LYS A 231 8.06 -5.02 -0.72
CA LYS A 231 8.49 -3.72 -1.26
C LYS A 231 7.54 -3.24 -2.34
N ARG A 232 7.22 -4.10 -3.30
CA ARG A 232 6.35 -3.77 -4.43
C ARG A 232 5.29 -4.84 -4.67
N SER A 233 4.08 -4.38 -5.00
CA SER A 233 2.97 -5.25 -5.41
C SER A 233 2.26 -4.66 -6.61
N LEU A 234 1.96 -5.50 -7.58
CA LEU A 234 1.05 -5.21 -8.69
C LEU A 234 -0.19 -6.10 -8.58
N ILE A 235 -1.36 -5.49 -8.56
CA ILE A 235 -2.65 -6.16 -8.57
C ILE A 235 -3.37 -5.68 -9.84
N LYS A 236 -3.57 -6.60 -10.80
CA LYS A 236 -4.05 -6.27 -12.14
C LYS A 236 -5.27 -7.10 -12.51
N ASP A 237 -6.28 -6.45 -13.07
CA ASP A 237 -7.51 -7.08 -13.55
C ASP A 237 -8.22 -7.94 -12.46
N CYS A 238 -8.04 -7.59 -11.16
CA CYS A 238 -8.54 -8.35 -10.03
C CYS A 238 -9.89 -7.82 -9.53
N HIS A 239 -10.65 -8.69 -8.83
CA HIS A 239 -11.79 -8.28 -8.02
C HIS A 239 -11.46 -8.41 -6.53
N LEU A 240 -11.76 -7.35 -5.76
CA LEU A 240 -11.45 -7.29 -4.33
C LEU A 240 -12.70 -6.95 -3.52
N GLU A 241 -13.00 -7.78 -2.52
CA GLU A 241 -14.08 -7.50 -1.56
C GLU A 241 -13.52 -7.18 -0.20
N CYS A 242 -13.86 -6.03 0.36
CA CYS A 242 -13.34 -5.61 1.66
C CYS A 242 -14.30 -4.71 2.45
N THR A 243 -14.11 -4.69 3.76
CA THR A 243 -14.88 -3.84 4.66
C THR A 243 -14.03 -2.71 5.22
N ASP A 244 -12.87 -2.97 5.80
CA ASP A 244 -12.07 -1.98 6.51
C ASP A 244 -10.57 -2.25 6.34
N ASP A 245 -9.74 -1.20 6.36
CA ASP A 245 -8.27 -1.22 6.42
C ASP A 245 -7.55 -2.12 5.39
N SER A 246 -8.20 -2.49 4.31
CA SER A 246 -7.85 -3.65 3.51
C SER A 246 -6.99 -3.36 2.31
N LEU A 247 -7.00 -2.11 1.85
CA LEU A 247 -6.40 -1.74 0.58
C LEU A 247 -5.03 -1.12 0.81
N GLY A 248 -4.05 -1.90 1.16
CA GLY A 248 -2.69 -1.42 1.26
C GLY A 248 -1.74 -2.52 1.65
N THR A 249 -0.90 -2.89 0.73
CA THR A 249 0.19 -3.81 0.96
C THR A 249 1.47 -3.23 0.39
N GLY A 250 2.61 -3.40 1.08
CA GLY A 250 3.90 -2.99 0.57
C GLY A 250 4.27 -1.51 0.67
N TYR A 251 5.42 -1.17 0.12
CA TYR A 251 5.89 0.20 0.03
C TYR A 251 5.36 0.89 -1.23
N ILE A 252 5.21 0.14 -2.33
CA ILE A 252 4.52 0.55 -3.55
C ILE A 252 3.46 -0.51 -3.84
N THR A 253 2.19 -0.09 -3.93
CA THR A 253 1.09 -0.97 -4.33
C THR A 253 0.36 -0.32 -5.49
N ILE A 254 0.22 -1.05 -6.59
CA ILE A 254 -0.49 -0.59 -7.77
C ILE A 254 -1.67 -1.52 -8.01
N PHE A 255 -2.85 -0.93 -8.11
CA PHE A 255 -4.07 -1.58 -8.60
C PHE A 255 -4.35 -1.06 -10.00
N GLU A 256 -4.30 -1.93 -10.99
CA GLU A 256 -4.59 -1.61 -12.39
C GLU A 256 -5.84 -2.35 -12.86
N ASN A 257 -6.83 -1.62 -13.38
CA ASN A 257 -8.09 -2.15 -13.92
C ASN A 257 -8.82 -3.09 -12.94
N CYS A 258 -8.72 -2.84 -11.63
CA CYS A 258 -9.36 -3.67 -10.62
C CYS A 258 -10.79 -3.21 -10.34
N THR A 259 -11.62 -4.16 -9.89
CA THR A 259 -12.96 -3.88 -9.38
C THR A 259 -13.00 -4.10 -7.87
N PHE A 260 -13.68 -3.22 -7.14
CA PHE A 260 -13.77 -3.27 -5.69
C PHE A 260 -15.22 -3.28 -5.23
N SER A 261 -15.55 -4.18 -4.31
CA SER A 261 -16.78 -4.11 -3.51
C SER A 261 -16.44 -3.60 -2.11
N LEU A 262 -16.87 -2.37 -1.78
CA LEU A 262 -16.57 -1.70 -0.52
C LEU A 262 -17.79 -1.73 0.42
N PHE A 263 -17.60 -2.24 1.62
CA PHE A 263 -18.65 -2.36 2.65
C PHE A 263 -18.41 -1.46 3.86
N SER A 264 -17.38 -0.63 3.84
CA SER A 264 -17.05 0.37 4.86
C SER A 264 -16.63 1.69 4.23
N ASN A 265 -16.80 2.75 4.99
CA ASN A 265 -16.36 4.08 4.58
C ASN A 265 -14.88 4.38 4.85
N THR A 266 -14.11 3.40 5.34
CA THR A 266 -12.66 3.56 5.64
C THR A 266 -11.82 2.42 5.05
N PRO A 267 -11.87 2.17 3.73
CA PRO A 267 -11.25 0.98 3.13
C PRO A 267 -9.72 1.03 3.07
N CYS A 268 -9.12 2.19 3.22
CA CYS A 268 -7.68 2.42 3.03
C CYS A 268 -7.00 2.83 4.34
N GLY A 269 -6.96 1.94 5.32
CA GLY A 269 -6.37 2.23 6.63
C GLY A 269 -4.85 2.12 6.69
N GLY A 270 -4.25 1.25 5.89
CA GLY A 270 -2.82 1.02 5.81
C GLY A 270 -2.30 1.32 4.42
N ALA A 271 -1.96 2.56 4.12
CA ALA A 271 -1.42 2.92 2.82
C ALA A 271 0.05 2.51 2.66
N SER A 272 0.45 2.30 1.42
CA SER A 272 1.83 2.04 1.02
C SER A 272 2.73 3.24 1.33
N PHE A 273 3.98 2.97 1.70
CA PHE A 273 4.89 4.02 2.20
C PHE A 273 5.24 5.06 1.12
N TYR A 274 5.50 4.62 -0.11
CA TYR A 274 5.85 5.51 -1.21
C TYR A 274 4.66 5.88 -2.08
N MET A 275 3.80 4.92 -2.41
CA MET A 275 2.64 5.14 -3.26
C MET A 275 1.64 3.99 -3.17
N GLN A 276 0.37 4.31 -3.08
CA GLN A 276 -0.73 3.42 -3.38
C GLN A 276 -1.51 4.00 -4.56
N ALA A 277 -1.43 3.34 -5.71
CA ALA A 277 -2.05 3.84 -6.93
C ALA A 277 -3.24 2.97 -7.36
N PHE A 278 -4.34 3.62 -7.70
CA PHE A 278 -5.52 3.03 -8.32
C PHE A 278 -5.65 3.63 -9.72
N LEU A 279 -5.50 2.79 -10.73
CA LEU A 279 -5.40 3.17 -12.14
C LEU A 279 -6.51 2.45 -12.93
N GLY A 280 -7.48 3.18 -13.42
CA GLY A 280 -8.61 2.61 -14.16
C GLY A 280 -9.50 1.69 -13.34
N CYS A 281 -9.59 1.89 -12.03
CA CYS A 281 -10.33 1.01 -11.13
C CYS A 281 -11.80 1.38 -11.01
N GLU A 282 -12.65 0.38 -10.78
CA GLU A 282 -14.07 0.56 -10.50
C GLU A 282 -14.38 0.19 -9.05
N PHE A 283 -15.11 1.05 -8.34
CA PHE A 283 -15.51 0.84 -6.95
C PHE A 283 -17.03 0.82 -6.84
N THR A 284 -17.57 -0.26 -6.30
CA THR A 284 -18.99 -0.35 -5.94
C THR A 284 -19.13 -0.29 -4.43
N THR A 285 -19.92 0.67 -3.92
CA THR A 285 -20.07 0.91 -2.50
C THR A 285 -21.44 0.46 -1.98
N GLN A 286 -21.43 -0.22 -0.83
CA GLN A 286 -22.60 -0.60 -0.04
C GLN A 286 -22.32 -0.21 1.42
N LEU A 287 -22.51 1.09 1.72
CA LEU A 287 -22.13 1.66 3.02
C LEU A 287 -23.33 1.65 3.98
N SER A 288 -23.08 1.33 5.26
CA SER A 288 -24.14 1.29 6.27
C SER A 288 -24.66 2.69 6.62
N ASP A 289 -23.89 3.47 7.38
CA ASP A 289 -24.37 4.73 7.97
C ASP A 289 -23.70 5.97 7.37
N ASN A 290 -22.37 6.01 7.36
CA ASN A 290 -21.64 7.13 6.79
C ASN A 290 -21.36 6.89 5.30
N LYS A 291 -21.97 7.70 4.45
CA LYS A 291 -21.87 7.62 2.99
C LYS A 291 -20.66 8.36 2.40
N THR A 292 -19.85 9.01 3.23
CA THR A 292 -18.60 9.63 2.79
C THR A 292 -17.43 8.70 3.06
N ILE A 293 -16.68 8.36 2.03
CA ILE A 293 -15.47 7.55 2.17
C ILE A 293 -14.33 8.42 2.67
N THR A 294 -13.68 7.97 3.74
CA THR A 294 -12.46 8.59 4.27
C THR A 294 -11.25 7.78 3.84
N LEU A 295 -10.39 8.39 3.04
CA LEU A 295 -9.15 7.81 2.55
C LEU A 295 -7.98 8.20 3.43
N CYS A 296 -6.92 7.37 3.40
CA CYS A 296 -5.63 7.76 3.98
C CYS A 296 -5.65 7.97 5.48
N LYS A 297 -6.12 6.98 6.27
CA LYS A 297 -6.12 7.07 7.75
C LYS A 297 -4.75 7.46 8.35
N ASN A 298 -3.65 7.14 7.68
CA ASN A 298 -2.28 7.38 8.14
C ASN A 298 -1.43 8.19 7.16
N THR A 299 -2.05 9.00 6.32
CA THR A 299 -1.35 10.11 5.64
C THR A 299 -0.27 9.71 4.64
N LYS A 300 -0.47 8.61 3.95
CA LYS A 300 0.47 8.13 2.93
C LYS A 300 0.07 8.60 1.52
N PRO A 301 0.99 8.65 0.56
CA PRO A 301 0.70 9.08 -0.80
C PRO A 301 -0.26 8.13 -1.54
N PHE A 302 -1.27 8.72 -2.18
CA PHE A 302 -2.23 8.02 -3.04
C PHE A 302 -2.24 8.62 -4.45
N ALA A 303 -2.59 7.77 -5.42
CA ALA A 303 -2.99 8.19 -6.75
C ALA A 303 -4.33 7.53 -7.13
N PHE A 304 -5.30 8.32 -7.57
CA PHE A 304 -6.56 7.86 -8.17
C PHE A 304 -6.65 8.46 -9.56
N ILE A 305 -6.49 7.63 -10.60
CA ILE A 305 -6.47 8.06 -12.00
C ILE A 305 -7.47 7.21 -12.78
N ASP A 306 -8.40 7.86 -13.47
CA ASP A 306 -9.45 7.22 -14.27
C ASP A 306 -10.32 6.23 -13.46
N CYS A 307 -10.59 6.52 -12.18
CA CYS A 307 -11.40 5.65 -11.34
C CYS A 307 -12.89 6.00 -11.39
N ASP A 308 -13.74 4.98 -11.39
CA ASP A 308 -15.20 5.13 -11.39
C ASP A 308 -15.78 4.59 -10.07
N PHE A 309 -16.43 5.46 -9.31
CA PHE A 309 -17.11 5.11 -8.07
C PHE A 309 -18.61 5.03 -8.31
N LYS A 310 -19.23 3.93 -7.85
CA LYS A 310 -20.66 3.65 -8.02
C LYS A 310 -21.28 3.26 -6.68
N GLY A 311 -22.60 3.40 -6.60
CA GLY A 311 -23.37 2.94 -5.46
C GLY A 311 -23.84 4.07 -4.56
N ASP A 312 -23.81 3.85 -3.26
CA ASP A 312 -24.52 4.69 -2.29
C ASP A 312 -23.64 5.72 -1.58
N MET A 313 -22.36 5.83 -1.92
CA MET A 313 -21.52 6.92 -1.42
C MET A 313 -21.94 8.28 -1.96
N THR A 314 -21.75 9.31 -1.15
CA THR A 314 -22.10 10.70 -1.46
C THR A 314 -20.90 11.64 -1.60
N GLY A 315 -19.71 11.17 -1.23
CA GLY A 315 -18.48 11.95 -1.33
C GLY A 315 -17.26 11.16 -0.86
N MET A 316 -16.09 11.79 -1.01
CA MET A 316 -14.81 11.22 -0.60
C MET A 316 -13.93 12.30 -0.01
N GLU A 317 -13.29 11.98 1.10
CA GLU A 317 -12.44 12.88 1.86
C GLU A 317 -11.07 12.27 2.13
N TRP A 318 -10.02 13.08 1.97
CA TRP A 318 -8.73 12.77 2.59
C TRP A 318 -8.84 12.95 4.10
N LYS A 319 -8.37 11.98 4.86
CA LYS A 319 -8.26 12.18 6.30
C LYS A 319 -7.25 13.28 6.57
N GLN A 320 -7.71 14.33 7.22
CA GLN A 320 -6.84 15.38 7.68
C GLN A 320 -6.15 14.95 8.98
N SER A 321 -4.86 15.18 9.03
CA SER A 321 -4.05 15.07 10.23
C SER A 321 -2.97 16.16 10.17
N ASN A 322 -2.32 16.42 11.30
CA ASN A 322 -1.21 17.35 11.34
C ASN A 322 -0.02 16.75 10.58
N PHE A 323 0.21 17.21 9.36
CA PHE A 323 1.33 16.81 8.54
C PHE A 323 2.44 17.83 8.60
N SER A 324 3.68 17.37 8.67
CA SER A 324 4.85 18.22 8.46
C SER A 324 5.03 18.56 7.00
N ASP A 325 4.74 17.62 6.11
CA ASP A 325 4.75 17.84 4.67
C ASP A 325 3.33 17.87 4.11
N ASP A 326 3.14 18.62 3.06
CA ASP A 326 1.91 18.64 2.29
C ASP A 326 1.88 17.43 1.37
N ILE A 327 1.28 16.33 1.84
CA ILE A 327 1.12 15.13 1.03
C ILE A 327 0.04 15.39 -0.01
N ARG A 328 0.42 16.00 -1.11
CA ARG A 328 -0.46 16.25 -2.23
C ARG A 328 -0.77 14.93 -2.92
N GLN A 329 -2.04 14.55 -2.82
CA GLN A 329 -2.54 13.31 -3.40
C GLN A 329 -2.75 13.52 -4.91
N ILE A 330 -2.46 12.50 -5.69
CA ILE A 330 -2.61 12.55 -7.15
C ILE A 330 -4.03 12.16 -7.52
N VAL A 331 -4.73 13.03 -8.24
CA VAL A 331 -6.11 12.76 -8.70
C VAL A 331 -6.29 13.21 -10.15
N SER A 332 -6.92 12.36 -10.96
CA SER A 332 -7.23 12.73 -12.35
C SER A 332 -8.40 11.91 -12.87
N ASN A 333 -9.37 12.59 -13.49
CA ASN A 333 -10.46 11.98 -14.26
C ASN A 333 -11.26 10.91 -13.49
N ASN A 334 -11.56 11.17 -12.21
CA ASN A 334 -12.37 10.26 -11.39
C ASN A 334 -13.84 10.65 -11.42
N THR A 335 -14.74 9.66 -11.37
CA THR A 335 -16.18 9.88 -11.39
C THR A 335 -16.88 9.23 -10.20
N LEU A 336 -18.04 9.79 -9.82
CA LEU A 336 -18.99 9.21 -8.87
C LEU A 336 -20.36 9.15 -9.54
N ASN A 337 -20.87 7.93 -9.74
CA ASN A 337 -22.14 7.70 -10.45
C ASN A 337 -22.22 8.46 -11.80
N GLY A 338 -21.10 8.46 -12.55
CA GLY A 338 -20.97 9.11 -13.85
C GLY A 338 -20.81 10.63 -13.82
N GLN A 339 -20.65 11.24 -12.64
CA GLN A 339 -20.36 12.67 -12.51
C GLN A 339 -18.91 12.88 -12.03
N PRO A 340 -18.23 13.96 -12.43
CA PRO A 340 -16.88 14.24 -11.93
C PRO A 340 -16.82 14.24 -10.41
N LEU A 341 -15.85 13.52 -9.84
CA LEU A 341 -15.61 13.43 -8.41
C LEU A 341 -14.49 14.38 -7.99
N THR A 342 -14.80 15.29 -7.05
CA THR A 342 -13.80 16.07 -6.32
C THR A 342 -13.60 15.45 -4.94
N ILE A 343 -12.36 15.09 -4.60
CA ILE A 343 -11.99 14.55 -3.30
C ILE A 343 -11.64 15.72 -2.38
N SER A 344 -12.19 15.75 -1.16
CA SER A 344 -12.00 16.81 -0.17
C SER A 344 -12.21 18.22 -0.76
N PRO A 345 -13.41 18.57 -1.23
CA PRO A 345 -13.64 19.87 -1.90
C PRO A 345 -13.35 21.08 -1.00
N ASP A 346 -13.43 20.92 0.32
CA ASP A 346 -13.11 21.98 1.30
C ASP A 346 -11.58 22.15 1.50
N TYR A 347 -10.77 21.25 0.97
CA TYR A 347 -9.31 21.24 1.09
C TYR A 347 -8.64 20.92 -0.26
N PRO A 348 -8.83 21.80 -1.26
CA PRO A 348 -8.39 21.54 -2.63
C PRO A 348 -6.87 21.37 -2.75
N ASP A 349 -6.10 22.00 -1.84
CA ASP A 349 -4.63 21.94 -1.85
C ASP A 349 -4.06 20.56 -1.47
N LEU A 350 -4.88 19.66 -0.93
CA LEU A 350 -4.46 18.28 -0.65
C LEU A 350 -4.40 17.41 -1.92
N SER A 351 -4.94 17.87 -3.03
CA SER A 351 -4.98 17.13 -4.29
C SER A 351 -4.21 17.87 -5.38
N VAL A 352 -3.53 17.10 -6.23
CA VAL A 352 -2.83 17.60 -7.43
C VAL A 352 -3.32 16.81 -8.63
N THR A 353 -3.74 17.53 -9.66
CA THR A 353 -3.99 16.92 -10.98
C THR A 353 -2.73 17.09 -11.83
N PRO A 354 -2.05 16.01 -12.20
CA PRO A 354 -0.87 16.08 -13.04
C PRO A 354 -1.18 16.74 -14.39
N ASP A 355 -0.29 17.61 -14.85
CA ASP A 355 -0.36 18.15 -16.22
C ASP A 355 0.13 17.15 -17.28
N GLY A 356 0.20 17.57 -18.56
CA GLY A 356 0.56 16.69 -19.66
C GLY A 356 1.94 16.03 -19.53
N GLU A 357 2.94 16.72 -18.98
CA GLU A 357 4.29 16.18 -18.78
C GLU A 357 4.34 15.31 -17.52
N GLN A 358 3.72 15.76 -16.45
CA GLN A 358 3.63 15.02 -15.18
C GLN A 358 2.81 13.73 -15.34
N MET A 359 1.73 13.79 -16.14
CA MET A 359 0.86 12.62 -16.40
C MET A 359 1.62 11.49 -17.09
N LYS A 360 2.67 11.75 -17.87
CA LYS A 360 3.49 10.69 -18.49
C LYS A 360 4.13 9.75 -17.46
N ALA A 361 4.34 10.21 -16.25
CA ALA A 361 4.84 9.35 -15.16
C ALA A 361 3.83 8.28 -14.73
N PHE A 362 2.54 8.50 -14.98
CA PHE A 362 1.43 7.62 -14.59
C PHE A 362 0.74 6.94 -15.78
N LYS A 363 0.63 7.65 -16.90
CA LYS A 363 -0.08 7.18 -18.09
C LYS A 363 0.53 7.78 -19.35
N TYR A 364 0.79 6.95 -20.34
CA TYR A 364 1.37 7.37 -21.61
C TYR A 364 0.70 6.66 -22.78
N ASN A 365 0.32 7.38 -23.82
CA ASN A 365 -0.37 6.86 -25.01
C ASN A 365 -1.61 5.97 -24.71
N GLY A 366 -2.33 6.28 -23.63
CA GLY A 366 -3.53 5.55 -23.24
C GLY A 366 -3.29 4.36 -22.32
N GLU A 367 -2.04 4.01 -22.02
CA GLU A 367 -1.63 2.87 -21.19
C GLU A 367 -1.02 3.37 -19.87
N TYR A 368 -1.28 2.68 -18.75
CA TYR A 368 -0.71 3.04 -17.45
C TYR A 368 0.76 2.68 -17.37
N ASN A 369 1.54 3.57 -16.81
CA ASN A 369 3.00 3.46 -16.75
C ASN A 369 3.46 2.70 -15.49
N ILE A 370 3.15 1.42 -15.46
CA ILE A 370 3.43 0.54 -14.33
C ILE A 370 4.94 0.42 -14.09
N TYR A 371 5.72 0.32 -15.18
CA TYR A 371 7.17 0.24 -15.10
C TYR A 371 7.78 1.42 -14.33
N ASN A 372 7.41 2.66 -14.68
CA ASN A 372 7.95 3.85 -13.99
C ASN A 372 7.53 3.92 -12.52
N LEU A 373 6.29 3.52 -12.19
CA LEU A 373 5.80 3.52 -10.82
C LEU A 373 6.51 2.46 -9.95
N LEU A 374 6.72 1.25 -10.47
CA LEU A 374 7.37 0.17 -9.74
C LEU A 374 8.87 0.39 -9.55
N ASN A 375 9.55 1.06 -10.49
CA ASN A 375 11.00 1.20 -10.49
C ASN A 375 11.50 2.59 -10.03
N GLY A 376 10.61 3.42 -9.49
CA GLY A 376 10.93 4.80 -9.12
C GLY A 376 11.76 4.99 -7.85
N VAL A 377 11.98 3.95 -7.05
CA VAL A 377 12.59 4.04 -5.71
C VAL A 377 13.98 3.41 -5.59
N GLY A 378 14.55 2.92 -6.70
CA GLY A 378 15.92 2.37 -6.71
C GLY A 378 16.04 0.92 -6.20
N TYR A 379 14.97 0.16 -6.20
CA TYR A 379 15.00 -1.30 -6.05
C TYR A 379 15.48 -1.97 -7.35
N ASP A 380 15.78 -3.26 -7.30
CA ASP A 380 16.10 -4.05 -8.48
C ASP A 380 14.98 -3.93 -9.52
N GLU A 381 15.36 -3.92 -10.80
CA GLU A 381 14.42 -3.71 -11.89
C GLU A 381 13.32 -4.79 -11.90
N TRP A 382 12.06 -4.36 -11.97
CA TRP A 382 10.90 -5.22 -12.10
C TRP A 382 9.96 -4.71 -13.18
N ASP A 383 9.81 -5.49 -14.25
CA ASP A 383 8.98 -5.15 -15.42
C ASP A 383 7.99 -6.28 -15.76
N PRO A 384 6.97 -6.51 -14.93
CA PRO A 384 6.04 -7.61 -15.12
C PRO A 384 5.17 -7.49 -16.38
N LEU A 385 5.10 -6.29 -16.98
CA LEU A 385 4.27 -6.00 -18.15
C LEU A 385 5.08 -5.70 -19.42
N ASN A 386 6.41 -5.87 -19.39
CA ASN A 386 7.32 -5.60 -20.51
C ASN A 386 7.22 -4.17 -21.06
N GLN A 387 7.13 -3.18 -20.18
CA GLN A 387 6.92 -1.77 -20.51
C GLN A 387 8.22 -0.96 -20.63
N LYS A 388 9.34 -1.47 -20.18
CA LYS A 388 10.63 -0.79 -20.06
C LYS A 388 11.06 -0.05 -21.32
N ASP A 389 10.91 -0.70 -22.47
CA ASP A 389 11.50 -0.21 -23.73
C ASP A 389 10.71 0.94 -24.37
N TYR A 390 9.46 1.18 -23.94
CA TYR A 390 8.60 2.17 -24.59
C TYR A 390 7.90 3.14 -23.64
N MET A 391 7.86 2.86 -22.35
CA MET A 391 7.29 3.78 -21.37
C MET A 391 8.32 4.85 -20.95
N PRO A 392 7.93 6.14 -20.91
CA PRO A 392 8.81 7.20 -20.43
C PRO A 392 9.02 7.08 -18.92
N THR A 393 10.19 7.48 -18.44
CA THR A 393 10.41 7.66 -17.01
C THR A 393 10.11 9.11 -16.60
N GLY A 394 9.50 9.31 -15.45
CA GLY A 394 9.16 10.65 -14.94
C GLY A 394 8.96 10.63 -13.44
N THR A 395 9.24 11.75 -12.79
CA THR A 395 8.98 11.92 -11.35
C THR A 395 7.48 11.84 -11.07
N TRP A 396 7.10 10.96 -10.15
CA TRP A 396 5.70 10.82 -9.72
C TRP A 396 5.46 11.21 -8.27
N ASN A 397 6.51 11.35 -7.45
CA ASN A 397 6.42 11.89 -6.10
C ASN A 397 7.79 12.42 -5.65
N ILE A 398 7.78 13.27 -4.64
CA ILE A 398 8.95 13.71 -3.89
C ILE A 398 8.65 13.49 -2.42
N GLN A 399 9.61 12.95 -1.67
CA GLN A 399 9.56 12.87 -0.22
C GLN A 399 10.71 13.69 0.35
N PHE A 400 10.60 14.08 1.61
CA PHE A 400 11.66 14.77 2.31
C PHE A 400 12.30 13.86 3.35
N ASP A 401 13.60 13.95 3.46
CA ASP A 401 14.35 13.39 4.55
C ASP A 401 15.06 14.50 5.32
N TYR A 402 14.91 14.49 6.64
CA TYR A 402 15.51 15.46 7.54
C TYR A 402 15.78 14.80 8.91
N PRO A 403 16.92 15.14 9.56
CA PRO A 403 17.33 14.45 10.77
C PRO A 403 16.53 14.87 12.00
N GLY A 404 16.35 13.95 12.92
CA GLY A 404 15.93 14.22 14.28
C GLY A 404 14.46 14.56 14.50
N ILE A 405 13.63 14.57 13.46
CA ILE A 405 12.20 14.88 13.53
C ILE A 405 11.41 13.74 12.91
N ALA A 406 10.35 13.26 13.58
CA ALA A 406 9.47 12.27 13.02
C ALA A 406 8.65 12.86 11.85
N LYS A 407 8.36 12.06 10.82
CA LYS A 407 7.74 12.53 9.58
C LYS A 407 6.31 13.05 9.74
N ASP A 408 5.64 12.71 10.82
CA ASP A 408 4.30 13.18 11.18
C ASP A 408 4.30 14.45 12.07
N VAL A 409 5.46 15.06 12.26
CA VAL A 409 5.64 16.28 13.06
C VAL A 409 6.02 17.43 12.16
N VAL A 410 5.26 18.53 12.25
CA VAL A 410 5.60 19.79 11.58
C VAL A 410 6.88 20.36 12.21
N PRO A 411 7.99 20.52 11.46
CA PRO A 411 9.21 21.10 11.98
C PRO A 411 8.99 22.53 12.49
N VAL A 412 9.63 22.86 13.59
CA VAL A 412 9.58 24.21 14.18
C VAL A 412 10.97 24.84 14.04
N LEU A 413 11.01 26.05 13.50
CA LEU A 413 12.20 26.89 13.40
C LEU A 413 11.99 28.17 14.22
N GLN A 414 13.04 28.67 14.82
CA GLN A 414 13.04 29.94 15.50
C GLN A 414 13.23 31.08 14.49
N GLY A 415 12.47 32.15 14.65
CA GLY A 415 12.41 33.26 13.70
C GLY A 415 13.57 34.24 13.68
N ASN A 416 14.73 33.87 14.19
CA ASN A 416 15.94 34.73 14.23
C ASN A 416 17.09 34.21 13.35
N VAL A 417 16.82 33.32 12.40
CA VAL A 417 17.76 32.65 11.49
C VAL A 417 18.92 31.91 12.19
N SER A 418 18.82 31.70 13.51
CA SER A 418 19.84 30.97 14.28
C SER A 418 19.68 29.46 14.20
N ASP A 419 18.44 28.98 14.10
CA ASP A 419 18.14 27.58 13.90
C ASP A 419 18.10 27.24 12.42
N SER A 420 18.55 26.03 12.09
CA SER A 420 18.48 25.55 10.73
C SER A 420 18.13 24.06 10.69
N LEU A 421 17.41 23.66 9.65
CA LEU A 421 17.15 22.27 9.33
C LEU A 421 17.68 21.98 7.92
N GLN A 422 18.49 20.93 7.80
CA GLN A 422 18.88 20.43 6.50
C GLN A 422 17.80 19.47 5.99
N VAL A 423 17.30 19.71 4.78
CA VAL A 423 16.28 18.90 4.11
C VAL A 423 16.88 18.27 2.86
N THR A 424 16.73 16.95 2.75
CA THR A 424 17.18 16.15 1.61
C THR A 424 15.95 15.73 0.79
N PRO A 425 15.93 15.98 -0.54
CA PRO A 425 14.83 15.53 -1.38
C PRO A 425 15.03 14.06 -1.75
N VAL A 426 13.98 13.27 -1.68
CA VAL A 426 13.93 11.89 -2.18
C VAL A 426 12.99 11.86 -3.37
N VAL A 427 13.54 11.97 -4.58
CA VAL A 427 12.77 12.02 -5.83
C VAL A 427 12.42 10.61 -6.29
N LEU A 428 11.12 10.34 -6.39
CA LEU A 428 10.57 9.03 -6.75
C LEU A 428 10.09 9.05 -8.21
N GLY A 429 10.49 8.04 -8.97
CA GLY A 429 10.32 8.00 -10.42
C GLY A 429 11.34 8.87 -11.18
N GLY A 430 11.42 8.67 -12.48
CA GLY A 430 12.34 9.39 -13.36
C GLY A 430 13.83 9.06 -13.14
N ASN A 431 14.63 9.37 -14.15
CA ASN A 431 16.09 9.24 -14.09
C ASN A 431 16.75 10.52 -13.54
N ASP A 432 16.15 11.68 -13.80
CA ASP A 432 16.60 12.96 -13.25
C ASP A 432 16.08 13.12 -11.81
N LYS A 433 17.01 13.16 -10.86
CA LYS A 433 16.73 13.28 -9.43
C LYS A 433 16.93 14.71 -8.90
N THR A 434 17.18 15.66 -9.78
CA THR A 434 17.40 17.06 -9.40
C THR A 434 16.09 17.73 -9.01
N VAL A 435 16.17 18.64 -8.04
CA VAL A 435 15.08 19.52 -7.64
C VAL A 435 15.55 20.97 -7.60
N THR A 436 14.63 21.88 -7.85
CA THR A 436 14.81 23.30 -7.54
C THR A 436 14.03 23.65 -6.28
N TRP A 437 14.62 24.47 -5.43
CA TRP A 437 14.05 24.87 -4.15
C TRP A 437 13.48 26.30 -4.24
N SER A 438 12.34 26.52 -3.60
CA SER A 438 11.73 27.84 -3.45
C SER A 438 10.92 27.91 -2.15
N THR A 439 10.53 29.11 -1.74
CA THR A 439 9.58 29.35 -0.66
C THR A 439 8.33 30.02 -1.22
N GLU A 440 7.19 29.83 -0.58
CA GLU A 440 5.93 30.49 -0.95
C GLU A 440 5.71 31.79 -0.15
N ASP A 441 6.54 32.05 0.86
CA ASP A 441 6.46 33.18 1.78
C ASP A 441 7.85 33.69 2.19
N ASP A 442 7.89 34.78 2.95
CA ASP A 442 9.10 35.43 3.46
C ASP A 442 9.52 34.95 4.85
N THR A 443 8.87 33.92 5.39
CA THR A 443 9.16 33.40 6.74
C THR A 443 10.28 32.36 6.75
N LEU A 444 10.73 31.93 5.58
CA LEU A 444 11.85 31.01 5.42
C LEU A 444 12.98 31.63 4.62
N VAL A 445 14.19 31.48 5.11
CA VAL A 445 15.42 31.72 4.36
C VAL A 445 15.99 30.38 3.96
N ILE A 446 16.25 30.17 2.66
CA ILE A 446 16.75 28.92 2.13
C ILE A 446 18.12 29.07 1.52
N GLU A 447 18.97 28.07 1.74
CA GLU A 447 20.34 27.99 1.20
C GLU A 447 20.50 26.64 0.47
N PRO A 448 20.17 26.55 -0.83
CA PRO A 448 20.39 25.33 -1.62
C PRO A 448 21.87 24.96 -1.66
N GLN A 449 22.18 23.67 -1.55
CA GLN A 449 23.52 23.11 -1.53
C GLN A 449 23.86 22.40 -2.85
N ASP A 450 25.14 22.27 -3.17
CA ASP A 450 25.62 21.62 -4.40
C ASP A 450 25.28 20.12 -4.47
N ASP A 451 25.02 19.50 -3.32
CA ASP A 451 24.60 18.08 -3.22
C ASP A 451 23.08 17.87 -3.42
N GLY A 452 22.33 18.92 -3.73
CA GLY A 452 20.89 18.90 -3.92
C GLY A 452 20.07 19.04 -2.63
N THR A 453 20.69 19.09 -1.46
CA THR A 453 20.01 19.40 -0.19
C THR A 453 19.74 20.89 -0.05
N VAL A 454 18.96 21.27 0.95
CA VAL A 454 18.72 22.67 1.29
C VAL A 454 18.81 22.88 2.80
N ILE A 455 19.45 23.96 3.22
CA ILE A 455 19.40 24.44 4.61
C ILE A 455 18.28 25.46 4.70
N VAL A 456 17.35 25.23 5.63
CA VAL A 456 16.17 26.07 5.88
C VAL A 456 16.31 26.74 7.24
N LYS A 457 16.09 28.04 7.29
CA LYS A 457 16.13 28.86 8.50
C LYS A 457 14.82 29.64 8.63
N GLY A 458 14.37 29.89 9.87
CA GLY A 458 13.18 30.71 10.14
C GLY A 458 13.49 32.20 10.17
N ASP A 459 12.61 33.02 9.59
CA ASP A 459 12.62 34.49 9.72
C ASP A 459 11.22 34.98 10.11
N ASN A 460 11.04 35.36 11.38
CA ASN A 460 9.77 35.86 11.89
C ASN A 460 9.99 36.96 12.93
N SER A 461 9.82 38.18 12.50
CA SER A 461 9.94 39.36 13.37
C SER A 461 8.63 39.76 14.07
N THR A 462 7.56 38.97 13.90
CA THR A 462 6.26 39.20 14.54
C THR A 462 6.17 38.53 15.90
N LEU A 463 5.08 38.77 16.64
CA LEU A 463 4.83 38.16 17.96
C LEU A 463 4.06 36.83 17.84
N ASP A 464 3.56 36.48 16.67
CA ASP A 464 2.75 35.30 16.45
C ASP A 464 3.53 34.24 15.65
N ASN A 465 3.22 32.96 15.89
CA ASN A 465 3.73 31.90 15.06
C ASN A 465 3.25 32.06 13.62
N LYS A 466 4.16 31.89 12.68
CA LYS A 466 3.85 31.88 11.25
C LYS A 466 4.04 30.51 10.64
N LYS A 467 3.36 30.26 9.53
CA LYS A 467 3.57 29.10 8.70
C LYS A 467 4.62 29.44 7.63
N GLY A 468 5.65 28.60 7.51
CA GLY A 468 6.60 28.64 6.41
C GLY A 468 6.35 27.49 5.44
N CYS A 469 6.55 27.71 4.15
CA CYS A 469 6.36 26.71 3.08
C CYS A 469 7.60 26.59 2.22
N LEU A 470 8.31 25.47 2.37
CA LEU A 470 9.43 25.06 1.50
C LEU A 470 8.88 24.23 0.35
N VAL A 471 9.24 24.57 -0.88
CA VAL A 471 8.79 23.85 -2.09
C VAL A 471 9.98 23.25 -2.82
N ALA A 472 9.93 21.94 -3.06
CA ALA A 472 10.79 21.22 -3.98
C ALA A 472 10.06 21.02 -5.31
N THR A 473 10.70 21.34 -6.43
CA THR A 473 10.15 21.16 -7.78
C THR A 473 11.10 20.29 -8.59
N ALA A 474 10.62 19.12 -9.05
CA ALA A 474 11.38 18.22 -9.92
C ALA A 474 11.43 18.72 -11.38
N ALA A 475 12.28 18.11 -12.21
CA ALA A 475 12.51 18.49 -13.60
C ALA A 475 11.23 18.48 -14.47
N ASN A 476 10.28 17.58 -14.20
CA ASN A 476 8.97 17.54 -14.89
C ASN A 476 7.91 18.47 -14.28
N GLY A 477 8.29 19.34 -13.34
CA GLY A 477 7.39 20.29 -12.69
C GLY A 477 6.58 19.70 -11.52
N MET A 478 6.74 18.42 -11.16
CA MET A 478 6.11 17.83 -9.96
C MET A 478 6.63 18.55 -8.72
N LYS A 479 5.70 18.98 -7.85
CA LYS A 479 6.03 19.76 -6.65
C LYS A 479 5.69 19.00 -5.39
N LYS A 480 6.47 19.26 -4.35
CA LYS A 480 6.20 18.85 -2.97
C LYS A 480 6.45 20.01 -2.02
N VAL A 481 5.58 20.15 -1.03
CA VAL A 481 5.67 21.21 -0.01
C VAL A 481 6.00 20.59 1.35
N LEU A 482 6.92 21.21 2.08
CA LEU A 482 7.18 20.93 3.48
C LEU A 482 6.78 22.18 4.29
N HIS A 483 5.87 21.98 5.23
CA HIS A 483 5.42 23.03 6.12
C HIS A 483 6.29 23.16 7.35
N PHE A 484 6.45 24.39 7.81
CA PHE A 484 7.15 24.73 9.04
C PHE A 484 6.26 25.59 9.92
N THR A 485 6.44 25.48 11.22
CA THR A 485 6.03 26.52 12.16
C THR A 485 7.25 27.38 12.44
N VAL A 486 7.16 28.68 12.17
CA VAL A 486 8.23 29.65 12.47
C VAL A 486 7.78 30.49 13.65
N THR A 487 8.43 30.24 14.80
CA THR A 487 8.13 30.97 16.03
C THR A 487 8.65 32.40 15.97
N PRO A 488 8.13 33.32 16.79
CA PRO A 488 8.65 34.66 16.92
C PRO A 488 10.15 34.70 17.22
N LYS A 489 10.81 35.75 16.78
CA LYS A 489 12.17 36.05 17.19
C LYS A 489 12.23 36.22 18.71
N ILE A 490 13.08 35.41 19.36
CA ILE A 490 13.29 35.54 20.80
C ILE A 490 14.31 36.64 21.03
N PHE A 491 13.92 37.63 21.79
CA PHE A 491 14.80 38.75 22.18
C PHE A 491 15.60 38.44 23.43
N GLU A 492 15.01 37.72 24.38
CA GLU A 492 15.67 37.15 25.55
C GLU A 492 15.03 35.80 25.88
N ALA A 493 15.84 34.77 26.06
CA ALA A 493 15.31 33.46 26.41
C ALA A 493 14.85 33.43 27.88
N PRO A 494 13.64 32.94 28.19
CA PRO A 494 13.22 32.75 29.58
C PRO A 494 14.14 31.76 30.27
N VAL A 495 14.47 32.03 31.53
CA VAL A 495 15.33 31.18 32.34
C VAL A 495 14.49 30.25 33.19
N LEU A 496 14.71 28.97 33.10
CA LEU A 496 14.04 28.00 33.98
C LEU A 496 14.46 28.28 35.44
N SER A 497 13.50 28.54 36.30
CA SER A 497 13.75 28.68 37.74
C SER A 497 13.83 27.33 38.45
N GLU A 498 13.25 26.29 37.86
CA GLU A 498 13.29 24.92 38.35
C GLU A 498 13.53 23.95 37.19
N LYS A 499 14.16 22.82 37.46
CA LYS A 499 14.31 21.77 36.46
C LYS A 499 12.93 21.20 36.08
N PRO A 500 12.68 20.95 34.78
CA PRO A 500 11.48 20.23 34.36
C PRO A 500 11.36 18.87 35.04
N VAL A 501 10.15 18.54 35.47
CA VAL A 501 9.85 17.26 36.14
C VAL A 501 8.84 16.50 35.29
N LEU A 502 9.22 15.30 34.86
CA LEU A 502 8.34 14.36 34.18
C LEU A 502 7.55 13.55 35.23
N SER A 503 6.26 13.40 35.03
CA SER A 503 5.45 12.47 35.81
C SER A 503 5.75 11.03 35.43
N ALA A 504 5.41 10.08 36.31
CA ALA A 504 5.24 8.72 35.89
C ALA A 504 4.08 8.62 34.87
N PRO A 505 4.11 7.64 33.95
CA PRO A 505 2.99 7.41 33.04
C PRO A 505 1.69 7.12 33.80
N GLU A 506 0.66 7.88 33.50
CA GLU A 506 -0.66 7.70 34.08
C GLU A 506 -1.73 7.86 32.98
N ASN A 507 -2.65 6.88 32.87
CA ASN A 507 -3.71 6.86 31.85
C ASN A 507 -3.20 7.05 30.40
N GLY A 508 -2.00 6.50 30.09
CA GLY A 508 -1.39 6.63 28.78
C GLY A 508 -0.76 7.99 28.48
N MET A 509 -0.54 8.83 29.49
CA MET A 509 0.08 10.13 29.34
C MET A 509 1.29 10.31 30.27
N ILE A 510 2.24 11.11 29.81
CA ILE A 510 3.34 11.65 30.62
C ILE A 510 3.17 13.16 30.65
N ASN A 511 3.21 13.75 31.84
CA ASN A 511 3.14 15.19 32.02
C ASN A 511 4.53 15.74 32.37
N VAL A 512 4.84 16.93 31.87
CA VAL A 512 5.99 17.72 32.32
C VAL A 512 5.49 18.97 33.03
N THR A 513 6.08 19.28 34.15
CA THR A 513 5.93 20.55 34.87
C THR A 513 7.26 21.25 34.95
N TYR A 514 7.26 22.57 34.81
CA TYR A 514 8.44 23.43 34.86
C TYR A 514 8.05 24.82 35.33
N ALA A 515 9.02 25.65 35.63
CA ALA A 515 8.79 27.04 36.04
C ALA A 515 9.87 27.95 35.47
N PHE A 516 9.49 29.17 35.13
CA PHE A 516 10.41 30.21 34.68
C PHE A 516 10.66 31.27 35.78
N THR A 517 11.81 31.93 35.67
CA THR A 517 12.02 33.21 36.27
C THR A 517 11.37 34.25 35.34
N ASP A 518 10.33 34.93 35.78
CA ASP A 518 9.72 36.00 35.03
C ASP A 518 10.72 37.15 34.88
N ASN A 519 11.16 37.39 33.64
CA ASN A 519 12.17 38.40 33.33
C ASN A 519 11.70 39.45 32.32
N SER A 520 10.45 39.40 31.84
CA SER A 520 10.01 40.29 30.79
C SER A 520 8.56 40.78 30.97
N GLU A 521 8.27 41.95 30.44
CA GLU A 521 6.91 42.46 30.28
C GLU A 521 6.13 41.83 29.13
N ALA A 522 6.74 40.86 28.39
CA ALA A 522 6.14 40.11 27.30
C ALA A 522 5.70 38.73 27.78
N ALA A 523 4.63 38.21 27.25
CA ALA A 523 4.23 36.83 27.49
C ALA A 523 5.34 35.90 26.99
N ASP A 524 5.91 35.13 27.91
CA ASP A 524 6.93 34.16 27.58
C ASP A 524 6.30 32.94 26.87
N GLU A 525 6.82 32.59 25.73
CA GLU A 525 6.43 31.40 25.01
C GLU A 525 7.51 30.33 25.11
N SER A 526 7.14 29.12 25.51
CA SER A 526 8.05 28.00 25.56
C SER A 526 7.61 26.88 24.61
N ILE A 527 8.60 26.25 24.00
CA ILE A 527 8.39 25.08 23.17
C ILE A 527 8.93 23.87 23.92
N ILE A 528 8.05 22.91 24.17
CA ILE A 528 8.41 21.63 24.78
C ILE A 528 8.57 20.61 23.65
N ASN A 529 9.79 20.13 23.51
CA ASN A 529 10.11 19.09 22.56
C ASN A 529 10.09 17.74 23.25
N TRP A 530 9.24 16.84 22.79
CA TRP A 530 9.18 15.47 23.26
C TRP A 530 9.98 14.57 22.31
N TYR A 531 10.95 13.88 22.86
CA TYR A 531 11.81 12.97 22.11
C TYR A 531 11.58 11.53 22.54
N ARG A 532 11.69 10.62 21.60
CA ARG A 532 11.79 9.18 21.82
C ARG A 532 13.23 8.73 21.57
N ALA A 533 13.79 7.92 22.46
CA ALA A 533 15.15 7.40 22.36
C ALA A 533 15.22 5.95 22.83
N THR A 534 16.22 5.20 22.36
CA THR A 534 16.48 3.83 22.84
C THR A 534 17.26 3.81 24.16
N ASP A 535 17.93 4.89 24.50
CA ASP A 535 18.62 5.07 25.76
C ASP A 535 18.13 6.32 26.52
N LYS A 536 18.40 6.35 27.83
CA LYS A 536 17.96 7.47 28.69
C LYS A 536 18.79 8.76 28.49
N GLU A 537 19.95 8.66 27.88
CA GLU A 537 20.82 9.76 27.51
C GLU A 537 20.35 10.48 26.24
N GLY A 538 19.46 9.82 25.45
CA GLY A 538 18.89 10.37 24.24
C GLY A 538 19.90 10.49 23.09
N THR A 539 20.86 9.55 23.00
CA THR A 539 21.91 9.59 21.98
C THR A 539 21.35 9.46 20.55
N ASP A 540 20.24 8.74 20.39
CA ASP A 540 19.53 8.50 19.13
C ASP A 540 18.14 9.14 19.10
N LYS A 541 17.94 10.21 19.87
CA LYS A 541 16.61 10.81 20.05
C LYS A 541 15.99 11.29 18.74
N VAL A 542 14.69 11.01 18.60
CA VAL A 542 13.84 11.48 17.52
C VAL A 542 12.71 12.32 18.10
N LEU A 543 12.46 13.51 17.54
CA LEU A 543 11.36 14.37 17.94
C LEU A 543 10.02 13.71 17.54
N VAL A 544 9.15 13.47 18.52
CA VAL A 544 7.86 12.80 18.33
C VAL A 544 6.65 13.69 18.60
N ALA A 545 6.85 14.80 19.32
CA ALA A 545 5.84 15.84 19.51
C ALA A 545 6.48 17.16 19.93
N GLN A 546 5.79 18.24 19.65
CA GLN A 546 6.08 19.57 20.15
C GLN A 546 4.80 20.17 20.72
N THR A 547 4.91 20.89 21.83
CA THR A 547 3.82 21.67 22.40
C THR A 547 4.32 23.06 22.70
N THR A 548 3.51 24.05 22.38
CA THR A 548 3.76 25.44 22.72
C THR A 548 2.98 25.80 23.97
N TYR A 549 3.61 26.51 24.87
CA TYR A 549 2.99 27.09 26.05
C TYR A 549 3.26 28.59 26.04
N VAL A 550 2.20 29.38 26.21
CA VAL A 550 2.27 30.82 26.39
C VAL A 550 1.96 31.12 27.86
N ASP A 551 2.83 31.87 28.52
CA ASP A 551 2.65 32.18 29.94
C ASP A 551 1.33 32.97 30.17
N SER A 552 0.48 32.37 30.95
CA SER A 552 -0.79 32.97 31.44
C SER A 552 -0.92 32.59 32.91
N ASP A 553 -0.31 33.27 33.84
CA ASP A 553 -0.49 33.15 35.29
C ASP A 553 -0.66 31.73 35.90
N ALA A 554 -0.66 30.68 35.09
CA ALA A 554 -0.80 29.29 35.49
C ALA A 554 0.57 28.60 35.45
N LYS A 555 0.76 27.57 36.30
CA LYS A 555 1.97 26.77 36.23
C LYS A 555 2.12 26.12 34.86
N PRO A 556 3.24 26.33 34.15
CA PRO A 556 3.47 25.69 32.88
C PRO A 556 3.43 24.18 33.02
N TYR A 557 2.64 23.53 32.19
CA TYR A 557 2.67 22.09 32.04
C TYR A 557 2.38 21.69 30.60
N SER A 558 2.87 20.54 30.19
CA SER A 558 2.53 19.91 28.93
C SER A 558 2.36 18.42 29.11
N SER A 559 1.63 17.81 28.22
CA SER A 559 1.35 16.37 28.25
C SER A 559 1.73 15.72 26.93
N TYR A 560 2.32 14.54 27.01
CA TYR A 560 2.56 13.67 25.88
C TYR A 560 1.70 12.41 25.99
N VAL A 561 0.92 12.11 24.94
CA VAL A 561 0.13 10.88 24.86
C VAL A 561 1.02 9.77 24.30
N LEU A 562 1.19 8.71 25.11
CA LEU A 562 2.01 7.56 24.73
C LEU A 562 1.41 6.84 23.52
N ARG A 563 2.26 6.45 22.59
CA ARG A 563 1.93 5.73 21.36
C ARG A 563 2.47 4.30 21.43
N LEU A 564 2.00 3.41 20.57
CA LEU A 564 2.51 2.04 20.48
C LEU A 564 4.00 1.99 20.16
N ASP A 565 4.47 2.91 19.33
CA ASP A 565 5.89 3.02 18.95
C ASP A 565 6.80 3.44 20.11
N ASP A 566 6.24 3.91 21.22
CA ASP A 566 7.00 4.30 22.41
C ASP A 566 7.33 3.10 23.32
N VAL A 567 6.78 1.93 23.03
CA VAL A 567 7.07 0.70 23.78
C VAL A 567 8.55 0.38 23.69
N ASN A 568 9.17 0.13 24.84
CA ASN A 568 10.62 -0.10 25.00
C ASN A 568 11.52 1.09 24.64
N HIS A 569 10.99 2.31 24.62
CA HIS A 569 11.74 3.55 24.42
C HIS A 569 11.62 4.46 25.64
N TYR A 570 12.56 5.39 25.73
CA TYR A 570 12.52 6.49 26.70
C TYR A 570 11.82 7.71 26.03
N ILE A 571 10.93 8.35 26.76
CA ILE A 571 10.40 9.67 26.40
C ILE A 571 11.15 10.72 27.20
N ILE A 572 11.78 11.65 26.51
CA ILE A 572 12.67 12.67 27.04
C ILE A 572 12.09 14.06 26.74
#